data_a07baecbe75ae99c88300ccf917315da
#
_entry.id   a07baecbe75ae99c88300ccf917315da
#
_cell.length_a   1.000
_cell.length_b   1.000
_cell.length_c   1.000
_cell.angle_alpha   90.00
_cell.angle_beta   90.00
_cell.angle_gamma   90.00
#
_symmetry.space_group_name_H-M   'P 1'
#
loop_
_entity.id
_entity.type
_entity.pdbx_description
1 polymer ?
#
loop_
_entity_poly.entity_id
_entity_poly.type
_entity_poly.pdbx_seq_one_letter_code
_entity_poly.pdbx_strand_id
1 'polypeptide(L)'
;MRKFLPKFACLLATSAGAGFSPLWPGTAGAGVGVALAVVLIPASPWLIVLAYMALFAVGVWASSHVVSHTGTEDPQIVVIDETFGTAATLSMLPLDPVWWAAGFLAFRFFDVVKPWPIGVVHEKVRGGLGIMLDDAAAAVFAGALLLLLNDLIQRLP
;
A
#
# COMPACT_ATOMS: atom_id res chain seq x y z
N MET A 1 -4.72 25.48 17.67
CA MET A 1 -6.11 24.96 17.45
C MET A 1 -5.98 23.52 16.96
N ARG A 2 -6.42 22.52 17.74
CA ARG A 2 -6.50 21.12 17.26
C ARG A 2 -7.52 21.06 16.13
N LYS A 3 -7.10 20.73 14.93
CA LYS A 3 -8.02 20.53 13.80
C LYS A 3 -8.89 19.32 14.12
N PHE A 4 -10.19 19.41 13.87
CA PHE A 4 -11.11 18.29 14.05
C PHE A 4 -10.71 17.16 13.07
N LEU A 5 -10.43 15.94 13.58
CA LEU A 5 -10.21 14.78 12.73
C LEU A 5 -11.58 14.20 12.34
N PRO A 6 -11.96 14.24 11.07
CA PRO A 6 -13.19 13.59 10.64
C PRO A 6 -13.12 12.09 10.91
N LYS A 7 -14.13 11.53 11.58
CA LYS A 7 -14.18 10.08 11.87
C LYS A 7 -14.02 9.24 10.62
N PHE A 8 -14.53 9.74 9.49
CA PHE A 8 -14.43 9.09 8.20
C PHE A 8 -12.98 9.06 7.66
N ALA A 9 -12.22 10.15 7.82
CA ALA A 9 -10.81 10.17 7.44
C ALA A 9 -9.98 9.18 8.28
N CYS A 10 -10.25 9.11 9.59
CA CYS A 10 -9.61 8.14 10.47
C CYS A 10 -9.96 6.69 10.05
N LEU A 11 -11.22 6.40 9.78
CA LEU A 11 -11.66 5.07 9.35
C LEU A 11 -10.96 4.62 8.06
N LEU A 12 -10.83 5.51 7.09
CA LEU A 12 -10.14 5.23 5.81
C LEU A 12 -8.63 5.08 6.00
N ALA A 13 -7.99 6.04 6.67
CA ALA A 13 -6.55 6.01 6.91
C ALA A 13 -6.10 4.76 7.68
N THR A 14 -6.94 4.26 8.59
CA THR A 14 -6.67 3.05 9.36
C THR A 14 -7.13 1.75 8.67
N SER A 15 -7.52 1.80 7.40
CA SER A 15 -8.09 0.66 6.66
C SER A 15 -9.15 -0.08 7.49
N ALA A 16 -10.23 0.65 7.82
CA ALA A 16 -11.36 0.17 8.63
C ALA A 16 -10.96 -0.32 10.04
N GLY A 17 -9.90 0.26 10.61
CA GLY A 17 -9.46 -0.05 11.97
C GLY A 17 -8.27 -1.01 12.05
N ALA A 18 -7.77 -1.56 10.94
CA ALA A 18 -6.58 -2.41 10.92
C ALA A 18 -5.34 -1.71 11.50
N GLY A 19 -5.22 -0.38 11.29
CA GLY A 19 -4.16 0.45 11.87
C GLY A 19 -4.16 0.54 13.39
N PHE A 20 -5.20 0.09 14.07
CA PHE A 20 -5.23 -0.02 15.54
C PHE A 20 -4.75 -1.38 16.04
N SER A 21 -4.25 -2.24 15.16
CA SER A 21 -3.65 -3.52 15.58
C SER A 21 -2.50 -3.28 16.57
N PRO A 22 -2.50 -3.95 17.73
CA PRO A 22 -1.45 -3.76 18.75
C PRO A 22 -0.11 -4.35 18.32
N LEU A 23 -0.12 -5.28 17.37
CA LEU A 23 1.05 -5.91 16.80
C LEU A 23 1.06 -5.69 15.29
N TRP A 24 2.11 -5.01 14.81
CA TRP A 24 2.37 -4.80 13.37
C TRP A 24 1.18 -4.22 12.58
N PRO A 25 0.74 -2.97 12.89
CA PRO A 25 -0.41 -2.35 12.20
C PRO A 25 -0.25 -2.35 10.68
N GLY A 26 0.93 -2.07 10.15
CA GLY A 26 1.20 -2.12 8.71
C GLY A 26 0.99 -3.51 8.10
N THR A 27 1.34 -4.60 8.84
CA THR A 27 1.05 -5.96 8.38
C THR A 27 -0.46 -6.24 8.37
N ALA A 28 -1.21 -5.69 9.33
CA ALA A 28 -2.66 -5.77 9.32
C ALA A 28 -3.26 -5.00 8.14
N GLY A 29 -2.74 -3.79 7.83
CA GLY A 29 -3.10 -3.02 6.65
C GLY A 29 -2.80 -3.76 5.35
N ALA A 30 -1.61 -4.37 5.25
CA ALA A 30 -1.24 -5.22 4.12
C ALA A 30 -2.19 -6.42 3.97
N GLY A 31 -2.65 -7.03 5.08
CA GLY A 31 -3.68 -8.08 5.05
C GLY A 31 -5.02 -7.60 4.47
N VAL A 32 -5.44 -6.38 4.79
CA VAL A 32 -6.61 -5.74 4.13
C VAL A 32 -6.35 -5.57 2.63
N GLY A 33 -5.11 -5.23 2.24
CA GLY A 33 -4.68 -5.15 0.84
C GLY A 33 -4.83 -6.47 0.10
N VAL A 34 -4.50 -7.61 0.73
CA VAL A 34 -4.76 -8.95 0.16
C VAL A 34 -6.25 -9.15 -0.10
N ALA A 35 -7.10 -8.84 0.89
CA ALA A 35 -8.55 -8.97 0.73
C ALA A 35 -9.09 -8.07 -0.39
N LEU A 36 -8.57 -6.85 -0.52
CA LEU A 36 -8.94 -5.93 -1.60
C LEU A 36 -8.53 -6.50 -2.98
N ALA A 37 -7.32 -7.05 -3.10
CA ALA A 37 -6.88 -7.68 -4.34
C ALA A 37 -7.83 -8.83 -4.75
N VAL A 38 -8.23 -9.69 -3.80
CA VAL A 38 -9.20 -10.77 -4.05
C VAL A 38 -10.52 -10.23 -4.60
N VAL A 39 -11.04 -9.15 -3.99
CA VAL A 39 -12.31 -8.53 -4.43
C VAL A 39 -12.20 -7.95 -5.85
N LEU A 40 -11.01 -7.48 -6.24
CA LEU A 40 -10.78 -6.89 -7.56
C LEU A 40 -10.50 -7.91 -8.67
N ILE A 41 -10.23 -9.20 -8.36
CA ILE A 41 -9.96 -10.24 -9.36
C ILE A 41 -10.97 -10.28 -10.52
N PRO A 42 -12.30 -10.24 -10.27
CA PRO A 42 -13.29 -10.33 -11.34
C PRO A 42 -13.49 -9.02 -12.13
N ALA A 43 -12.82 -7.94 -11.72
CA ALA A 43 -13.02 -6.64 -12.34
C ALA A 43 -12.25 -6.52 -13.67
N SER A 44 -12.76 -5.68 -14.57
CA SER A 44 -12.02 -5.35 -15.79
C SER A 44 -10.75 -4.57 -15.45
N PRO A 45 -9.68 -4.66 -16.28
CA PRO A 45 -8.44 -3.92 -16.05
C PRO A 45 -8.63 -2.41 -15.83
N TRP A 46 -9.55 -1.80 -16.57
CA TRP A 46 -9.86 -0.37 -16.42
C TRP A 46 -10.50 -0.05 -15.07
N LEU A 47 -11.38 -0.93 -14.59
CA LEU A 47 -11.99 -0.77 -13.27
C LEU A 47 -10.96 -0.91 -12.16
N ILE A 48 -10.02 -1.83 -12.30
CA ILE A 48 -8.89 -2.00 -11.36
C ILE A 48 -8.03 -0.72 -11.30
N VAL A 49 -7.67 -0.18 -12.47
CA VAL A 49 -6.90 1.08 -12.53
C VAL A 49 -7.65 2.23 -11.86
N LEU A 50 -8.93 2.40 -12.19
CA LEU A 50 -9.76 3.45 -11.56
C LEU A 50 -9.90 3.26 -10.05
N ALA A 51 -10.06 2.03 -9.58
CA ALA A 51 -10.14 1.70 -8.16
C ALA A 51 -8.85 2.09 -7.43
N TYR A 52 -7.67 1.78 -7.99
CA TYR A 52 -6.40 2.17 -7.40
C TYR A 52 -6.14 3.66 -7.46
N MET A 53 -6.50 4.35 -8.55
CA MET A 53 -6.41 5.81 -8.61
C MET A 53 -7.30 6.47 -7.54
N ALA A 54 -8.53 5.99 -7.37
CA ALA A 54 -9.44 6.48 -6.35
C ALA A 54 -8.92 6.18 -4.94
N LEU A 55 -8.43 4.95 -4.68
CA LEU A 55 -7.86 4.57 -3.39
C LEU A 55 -6.62 5.40 -3.05
N PHE A 56 -5.75 5.66 -4.01
CA PHE A 56 -4.58 6.52 -3.83
C PHE A 56 -5.00 7.95 -3.47
N ALA A 57 -5.92 8.56 -4.22
CA ALA A 57 -6.39 9.91 -3.94
C ALA A 57 -7.08 10.03 -2.57
N VAL A 58 -7.92 9.04 -2.23
CA VAL A 58 -8.57 8.94 -0.92
C VAL A 58 -7.53 8.73 0.18
N GLY A 59 -6.53 7.89 -0.06
CA GLY A 59 -5.42 7.65 0.85
C GLY A 59 -4.63 8.91 1.15
N VAL A 60 -4.24 9.67 0.12
CA VAL A 60 -3.57 10.98 0.30
C VAL A 60 -4.42 11.92 1.15
N TRP A 61 -5.72 12.04 0.84
CA TRP A 61 -6.64 12.89 1.59
C TRP A 61 -6.76 12.45 3.06
N ALA A 62 -7.02 11.16 3.31
CA ALA A 62 -7.23 10.62 4.65
C ALA A 62 -5.97 10.71 5.52
N SER A 63 -4.82 10.29 4.97
CA SER A 63 -3.52 10.37 5.66
C SER A 63 -3.14 11.80 5.98
N SER A 64 -3.36 12.76 5.06
CA SER A 64 -3.11 14.19 5.32
C SER A 64 -3.91 14.74 6.49
N HIS A 65 -5.16 14.28 6.68
CA HIS A 65 -5.97 14.67 7.82
C HIS A 65 -5.43 14.10 9.13
N VAL A 66 -5.00 12.83 9.14
CA VAL A 66 -4.41 12.19 10.33
C VAL A 66 -3.10 12.88 10.69
N VAL A 67 -2.18 13.08 9.73
CA VAL A 67 -0.92 13.82 9.91
C VAL A 67 -1.17 15.21 10.50
N SER A 68 -2.11 15.98 9.93
CA SER A 68 -2.40 17.33 10.41
C SER A 68 -3.04 17.37 11.81
N HIS A 69 -3.71 16.30 12.23
CA HIS A 69 -4.34 16.19 13.54
C HIS A 69 -3.35 15.73 14.61
N THR A 70 -2.53 14.72 14.28
CA THR A 70 -1.55 14.14 15.23
C THR A 70 -0.30 15.00 15.37
N GLY A 71 0.07 15.74 14.34
CA GLY A 71 1.35 16.47 14.26
C GLY A 71 2.56 15.55 14.01
N THR A 72 2.32 14.26 13.73
CA THR A 72 3.34 13.27 13.39
C THR A 72 3.40 13.13 11.88
N GLU A 73 4.60 13.13 11.28
CA GLU A 73 4.75 13.05 9.81
C GLU A 73 4.33 11.70 9.25
N ASP A 74 4.57 10.62 10.01
CA ASP A 74 4.20 9.26 9.67
C ASP A 74 3.55 8.58 10.89
N PRO A 75 2.22 8.74 11.09
CA PRO A 75 1.52 8.13 12.21
C PRO A 75 1.31 6.63 11.97
N GLN A 76 1.79 5.78 12.84
CA GLN A 76 1.70 4.30 12.74
C GLN A 76 0.30 3.73 12.56
N ILE A 77 -0.74 4.51 12.86
CA ILE A 77 -2.14 4.08 12.66
C ILE A 77 -2.62 4.25 11.21
N VAL A 78 -1.87 5.00 10.40
CA VAL A 78 -2.12 5.11 8.96
C VAL A 78 -1.56 3.86 8.33
N VAL A 79 -2.41 3.10 7.65
CA VAL A 79 -2.09 1.80 7.01
C VAL A 79 -2.85 1.63 5.68
N ILE A 80 -3.45 2.70 5.17
CA ILE A 80 -4.12 2.70 3.86
C ILE A 80 -3.12 2.61 2.71
N ASP A 81 -1.90 3.10 2.92
CA ASP A 81 -0.74 3.00 2.05
C ASP A 81 -0.30 1.54 1.89
N GLU A 82 -0.14 0.78 2.98
CA GLU A 82 0.17 -0.65 2.90
C GLU A 82 -0.99 -1.46 2.29
N THR A 83 -2.23 -1.03 2.56
CA THR A 83 -3.41 -1.63 1.91
C THR A 83 -3.36 -1.42 0.40
N PHE A 84 -3.08 -0.20 -0.04
CA PHE A 84 -2.92 0.15 -1.45
C PHE A 84 -1.74 -0.59 -2.08
N GLY A 85 -0.55 -0.50 -1.46
CA GLY A 85 0.69 -1.06 -2.00
C GLY A 85 0.64 -2.58 -2.14
N THR A 86 0.14 -3.29 -1.10
CA THR A 86 -0.05 -4.73 -1.18
C THR A 86 -1.05 -5.11 -2.28
N ALA A 87 -2.22 -4.48 -2.31
CA ALA A 87 -3.23 -4.80 -3.31
C ALA A 87 -2.74 -4.54 -4.73
N ALA A 88 -2.06 -3.41 -4.97
CA ALA A 88 -1.49 -3.07 -6.26
C ALA A 88 -0.41 -4.08 -6.69
N THR A 89 0.49 -4.47 -5.79
CA THR A 89 1.52 -5.49 -6.06
C THR A 89 0.88 -6.82 -6.48
N LEU A 90 -0.08 -7.32 -5.71
CA LEU A 90 -0.71 -8.61 -5.98
C LEU A 90 -1.51 -8.63 -7.28
N SER A 91 -2.12 -7.50 -7.65
CA SER A 91 -2.87 -7.38 -8.90
C SER A 91 -1.98 -7.41 -10.16
N MET A 92 -0.67 -7.24 -10.02
CA MET A 92 0.30 -7.39 -11.12
C MET A 92 0.74 -8.84 -11.33
N LEU A 93 0.50 -9.74 -10.37
CA LEU A 93 1.05 -11.07 -10.33
C LEU A 93 0.04 -12.13 -10.81
N PRO A 94 0.50 -13.30 -11.28
CA PRO A 94 -0.38 -14.43 -11.53
C PRO A 94 -1.24 -14.76 -10.31
N LEU A 95 -2.48 -15.18 -10.55
CA LEU A 95 -3.40 -15.63 -9.50
C LEU A 95 -2.97 -17.02 -9.00
N ASP A 96 -1.93 -17.04 -8.21
CA ASP A 96 -1.33 -18.22 -7.63
C ASP A 96 -0.88 -17.95 -6.20
N PRO A 97 -1.16 -18.84 -5.22
CA PRO A 97 -0.84 -18.62 -3.83
C PRO A 97 0.65 -18.38 -3.54
N VAL A 98 1.55 -19.02 -4.30
CA VAL A 98 3.00 -18.86 -4.11
C VAL A 98 3.44 -17.48 -4.57
N TRP A 99 2.96 -17.05 -5.74
CA TRP A 99 3.23 -15.70 -6.26
C TRP A 99 2.62 -14.61 -5.36
N TRP A 100 1.45 -14.84 -4.79
CA TRP A 100 0.83 -13.90 -3.88
C TRP A 100 1.55 -13.82 -2.53
N ALA A 101 2.00 -14.96 -1.98
CA ALA A 101 2.85 -14.97 -0.80
C ALA A 101 4.19 -14.23 -1.05
N ALA A 102 4.83 -14.51 -2.20
CA ALA A 102 6.04 -13.81 -2.61
C ALA A 102 5.78 -12.30 -2.80
N GLY A 103 4.65 -11.91 -3.41
CA GLY A 103 4.25 -10.52 -3.60
C GLY A 103 4.06 -9.77 -2.29
N PHE A 104 3.36 -10.38 -1.35
CA PHE A 104 3.19 -9.84 -0.01
C PHE A 104 4.54 -9.59 0.68
N LEU A 105 5.41 -10.59 0.68
CA LEU A 105 6.72 -10.49 1.33
C LEU A 105 7.63 -9.49 0.62
N ALA A 106 7.65 -9.48 -0.71
CA ALA A 106 8.44 -8.52 -1.47
C ALA A 106 7.99 -7.09 -1.24
N PHE A 107 6.66 -6.83 -1.29
CA PHE A 107 6.14 -5.51 -0.96
C PHE A 107 6.56 -5.08 0.44
N ARG A 108 6.35 -5.92 1.46
CA ARG A 108 6.75 -5.59 2.85
C ARG A 108 8.25 -5.37 2.99
N PHE A 109 9.07 -6.08 2.24
CA PHE A 109 10.51 -5.86 2.22
C PHE A 109 10.84 -4.46 1.68
N PHE A 110 10.31 -4.08 0.51
CA PHE A 110 10.59 -2.78 -0.10
C PHE A 110 10.03 -1.61 0.72
N ASP A 111 8.86 -1.77 1.32
CA ASP A 111 8.22 -0.79 2.20
C ASP A 111 9.01 -0.56 3.50
N VAL A 112 9.46 -1.62 4.17
CA VAL A 112 10.19 -1.49 5.45
C VAL A 112 11.64 -1.06 5.25
N VAL A 113 12.34 -1.63 4.26
CA VAL A 113 13.77 -1.37 4.01
C VAL A 113 13.97 -0.06 3.24
N LYS A 114 12.99 0.33 2.41
CA LYS A 114 13.02 1.54 1.58
C LYS A 114 14.35 1.74 0.83
N PRO A 115 14.81 0.73 0.06
CA PRO A 115 16.06 0.86 -0.67
C PRO A 115 16.00 2.04 -1.64
N TRP A 116 17.15 2.53 -2.06
CA TRP A 116 17.18 3.54 -3.12
C TRP A 116 16.49 3.03 -4.39
N PRO A 117 15.61 3.79 -5.06
CA PRO A 117 15.26 5.21 -4.82
C PRO A 117 14.05 5.44 -3.91
N ILE A 118 13.42 4.42 -3.34
CA ILE A 118 12.19 4.54 -2.51
C ILE A 118 12.46 5.45 -1.29
N GLY A 119 13.59 5.25 -0.61
CA GLY A 119 13.99 6.08 0.53
C GLY A 119 14.08 7.58 0.19
N VAL A 120 14.48 7.92 -1.05
CA VAL A 120 14.51 9.32 -1.50
C VAL A 120 13.10 9.93 -1.59
N VAL A 121 12.11 9.14 -2.01
CA VAL A 121 10.70 9.58 -2.04
C VAL A 121 10.23 9.85 -0.62
N HIS A 122 10.46 8.92 0.29
CA HIS A 122 10.12 9.03 1.70
C HIS A 122 10.72 10.28 2.37
N GLU A 123 11.99 10.60 2.09
CA GLU A 123 12.67 11.75 2.68
C GLU A 123 12.23 13.10 2.09
N LYS A 124 11.89 13.15 0.81
CA LYS A 124 11.62 14.40 0.09
C LYS A 124 10.17 14.80 0.03
N VAL A 125 9.24 13.84 0.07
CA VAL A 125 7.81 14.09 -0.02
C VAL A 125 7.18 13.85 1.35
N ARG A 126 6.53 14.88 1.90
CA ARG A 126 5.97 14.84 3.24
C ARG A 126 4.44 14.76 3.25
N GLY A 127 3.89 14.40 4.42
CA GLY A 127 2.45 14.33 4.63
C GLY A 127 1.79 13.17 3.92
N GLY A 128 0.46 13.22 3.74
CA GLY A 128 -0.30 12.10 3.17
C GLY A 128 0.13 11.71 1.76
N LEU A 129 0.65 12.65 0.96
CA LEU A 129 1.19 12.33 -0.36
C LEU A 129 2.47 11.51 -0.25
N GLY A 130 3.38 11.87 0.67
CA GLY A 130 4.63 11.14 0.91
C GLY A 130 4.34 9.71 1.35
N ILE A 131 3.45 9.54 2.33
CA ILE A 131 3.01 8.24 2.84
C ILE A 131 2.53 7.34 1.70
N MET A 132 1.64 7.83 0.84
CA MET A 132 1.10 7.03 -0.27
C MET A 132 2.10 6.79 -1.41
N LEU A 133 3.04 7.71 -1.64
CA LEU A 133 4.00 7.59 -2.75
C LEU A 133 5.12 6.61 -2.48
N ASP A 134 5.62 6.52 -1.24
CA ASP A 134 6.68 5.56 -0.93
C ASP A 134 6.18 4.12 -1.03
N ASP A 135 4.94 3.84 -0.60
CA ASP A 135 4.31 2.53 -0.78
C ASP A 135 3.93 2.24 -2.24
N ALA A 136 3.50 3.25 -2.99
CA ALA A 136 3.30 3.11 -4.43
C ALA A 136 4.62 2.75 -5.14
N ALA A 137 5.74 3.38 -4.76
CA ALA A 137 7.05 3.03 -5.28
C ALA A 137 7.45 1.61 -4.86
N ALA A 138 7.28 1.24 -3.58
CA ALA A 138 7.54 -0.11 -3.09
C ALA A 138 6.74 -1.17 -3.88
N ALA A 139 5.46 -0.90 -4.16
CA ALA A 139 4.61 -1.78 -4.96
C ALA A 139 5.12 -1.97 -6.39
N VAL A 140 5.55 -0.89 -7.05
CA VAL A 140 6.13 -0.96 -8.40
C VAL A 140 7.41 -1.79 -8.41
N PHE A 141 8.30 -1.59 -7.44
CA PHE A 141 9.56 -2.37 -7.36
C PHE A 141 9.30 -3.84 -7.05
N ALA A 142 8.40 -4.14 -6.11
CA ALA A 142 8.03 -5.52 -5.77
C ALA A 142 7.36 -6.23 -6.97
N GLY A 143 6.39 -5.58 -7.61
CA GLY A 143 5.71 -6.11 -8.79
C GLY A 143 6.67 -6.35 -9.95
N ALA A 144 7.51 -5.36 -10.29
CA ALA A 144 8.48 -5.47 -11.38
C ALA A 144 9.48 -6.59 -11.14
N LEU A 145 10.04 -6.70 -9.92
CA LEU A 145 10.95 -7.79 -9.56
C LEU A 145 10.32 -9.16 -9.79
N LEU A 146 9.10 -9.36 -9.29
CA LEU A 146 8.43 -10.65 -9.36
C LEU A 146 7.93 -10.99 -10.77
N LEU A 147 7.52 -10.00 -11.55
CA LEU A 147 7.19 -10.20 -12.97
C LEU A 147 8.41 -10.63 -13.78
N LEU A 148 9.58 -10.03 -13.53
CA LEU A 148 10.84 -10.43 -14.16
C LEU A 148 11.24 -11.86 -13.76
N LEU A 149 11.08 -12.20 -12.48
CA LEU A 149 11.36 -13.57 -12.00
C LEU A 149 10.40 -14.58 -12.62
N ASN A 150 9.10 -14.26 -12.72
CA ASN A 150 8.13 -15.13 -13.37
C ASN A 150 8.46 -15.36 -14.85
N ASP A 151 8.79 -14.31 -15.59
CA ASP A 151 9.18 -14.43 -17.00
C ASP A 151 10.46 -15.29 -17.17
N LEU A 152 11.44 -15.09 -16.30
CA LEU A 152 12.68 -15.87 -16.30
C LEU A 152 12.40 -17.36 -16.04
N ILE A 153 11.59 -17.68 -15.03
CA ILE A 153 11.24 -19.07 -14.70
C ILE A 153 10.50 -19.74 -15.85
N GLN A 154 9.59 -19.04 -16.52
CA GLN A 154 8.86 -19.58 -17.67
C GLN A 154 9.74 -19.84 -18.91
N ARG A 155 10.92 -19.23 -19.01
CA ARG A 155 11.89 -19.44 -20.09
C ARG A 155 12.91 -20.53 -19.81
N LEU A 156 12.98 -21.02 -18.57
CA LEU A 156 13.85 -22.14 -18.23
C LEU A 156 13.28 -23.44 -18.83
N PRO A 157 14.11 -24.31 -19.46
CA PRO A 157 13.69 -25.54 -20.11
C PRO A 157 13.16 -26.59 -19.14
#